data_a3e7266980f5cf131ab391d22bcdc1f5
#
_entry.id   a3e7266980f5cf131ab391d22bcdc1f5
#
_cell.length_a   1.000
_cell.length_b   1.000
_cell.length_c   1.000
_cell.angle_alpha   90.00
_cell.angle_beta   90.00
_cell.angle_gamma   90.00
#
_symmetry.space_group_name_H-M   'P 1'
#
loop_
_entity.id
_entity.type
_entity.pdbx_description
1 polymer ?
#
loop_
_entity_poly.entity_id
_entity_poly.type
_entity_poly.pdbx_seq_one_letter_code
_entity_poly.pdbx_strand_id
1 'polypeptide(L)'
;MSKRKRRSFTKEYKAEVVRLIRKSGKTVGAVSRELGLTETAVRRWVEQAEIDTGGGPAGALTTAEREELAQLRKRVKTLEMEREILQKATAFVCHESER
;
A
#
# COMPACT_ATOMS: atom_id res chain seq x y z
N MET A 1 26.81 -7.47 11.95
CA MET A 1 26.03 -6.24 12.09
C MET A 1 24.56 -6.53 11.99
N SER A 2 23.80 -6.12 12.97
CA SER A 2 22.36 -6.26 12.93
C SER A 2 21.79 -5.31 11.87
N LYS A 3 20.99 -5.85 10.94
CA LYS A 3 20.25 -5.02 10.01
C LYS A 3 19.27 -4.16 10.79
N ARG A 4 19.27 -2.86 10.54
CA ARG A 4 18.25 -2.00 11.12
C ARG A 4 16.88 -2.50 10.69
N LYS A 5 16.02 -2.82 11.66
CA LYS A 5 14.64 -3.15 11.34
C LYS A 5 13.99 -1.91 10.75
N ARG A 6 13.32 -2.06 9.63
CA ARG A 6 12.53 -0.97 9.06
C ARG A 6 11.42 -0.64 10.04
N ARG A 7 11.39 0.62 10.45
CA ARG A 7 10.33 1.10 11.33
C ARG A 7 9.03 1.13 10.55
N SER A 8 8.00 0.58 11.15
CA SER A 8 6.67 0.58 10.58
C SER A 8 5.82 1.60 11.32
N PHE A 9 5.07 2.41 10.59
CA PHE A 9 4.25 3.47 11.17
C PHE A 9 2.79 3.28 10.77
N THR A 10 1.89 3.57 11.71
CA THR A 10 0.45 3.49 11.46
C THR A 10 -0.01 4.65 10.57
N LYS A 11 -1.18 4.49 9.96
CA LYS A 11 -1.81 5.55 9.15
C LYS A 11 -2.08 6.78 10.01
N GLU A 12 -2.49 6.57 11.23
CA GLU A 12 -2.81 7.64 12.18
C GLU A 12 -1.57 8.47 12.51
N TYR A 13 -0.44 7.79 12.74
CA TYR A 13 0.82 8.46 13.02
C TYR A 13 1.27 9.32 11.84
N LYS A 14 1.21 8.78 10.64
CA LYS A 14 1.58 9.50 9.41
C LYS A 14 0.70 10.74 9.23
N ALA A 15 -0.59 10.60 9.47
CA ALA A 15 -1.54 11.71 9.37
C ALA A 15 -1.21 12.81 10.40
N GLU A 16 -0.85 12.44 11.61
CA GLU A 16 -0.47 13.39 12.66
C GLU A 16 0.81 14.15 12.28
N VAL A 17 1.80 13.45 11.72
CA VAL A 17 3.05 14.09 11.27
C VAL A 17 2.77 15.11 10.16
N VAL A 18 1.95 14.75 9.19
CA VAL A 18 1.57 15.65 8.09
C VAL A 18 0.82 16.87 8.63
N ARG A 19 -0.09 16.64 9.58
CA ARG A 19 -0.84 17.72 10.22
C ARG A 19 0.09 18.68 10.96
N LEU A 20 1.07 18.14 11.69
CA LEU A 20 2.05 18.92 12.41
C LEU A 20 2.83 19.84 11.47
N ILE A 21 3.27 19.31 10.35
CA ILE A 21 4.00 20.08 9.33
C ILE A 21 3.14 21.24 8.82
N ARG A 22 1.88 20.97 8.49
CA ARG A 22 0.96 21.98 7.97
C ARG A 22 0.65 23.07 8.98
N LYS A 23 0.46 22.70 10.24
CA LYS A 23 0.11 23.65 11.30
C LYS A 23 1.28 24.48 11.79
N SER A 24 2.45 23.85 11.94
CA SER A 24 3.60 24.52 12.54
C SER A 24 4.35 25.43 11.57
N GLY A 25 4.15 25.25 10.27
CA GLY A 25 4.94 25.96 9.26
C GLY A 25 6.40 25.56 9.20
N LYS A 26 6.79 24.52 9.95
CA LYS A 26 8.16 24.01 9.94
C LYS A 26 8.44 23.24 8.65
N THR A 27 9.69 23.17 8.27
CA THR A 27 10.10 22.40 7.09
C THR A 27 10.02 20.91 7.37
N VAL A 28 9.89 20.12 6.30
CA VAL A 28 9.93 18.66 6.38
C VAL A 28 11.20 18.18 7.07
N GLY A 29 12.33 18.78 6.73
CA GLY A 29 13.62 18.45 7.34
C GLY A 29 13.65 18.67 8.85
N ALA A 30 13.11 19.79 9.32
CA ALA A 30 13.07 20.13 10.75
C ALA A 30 12.22 19.13 11.53
N VAL A 31 11.02 18.83 11.04
CA VAL A 31 10.12 17.87 11.70
C VAL A 31 10.72 16.48 11.70
N SER A 32 11.35 16.07 10.61
CA SER A 32 12.01 14.77 10.51
C SER A 32 13.09 14.61 11.58
N ARG A 33 13.90 15.64 11.79
CA ARG A 33 14.95 15.63 12.82
C ARG A 33 14.35 15.53 14.21
N GLU A 34 13.33 16.32 14.49
CA GLU A 34 12.70 16.32 15.83
C GLU A 34 12.11 14.97 16.18
N LEU A 35 11.54 14.29 15.21
CA LEU A 35 10.86 13.00 15.42
C LEU A 35 11.77 11.79 15.15
N GLY A 36 13.02 12.01 14.75
CA GLY A 36 13.93 10.92 14.43
C GLY A 36 13.54 10.12 13.21
N LEU A 37 12.91 10.78 12.24
CA LEU A 37 12.44 10.16 11.00
C LEU A 37 13.34 10.53 9.84
N THR A 38 13.29 9.73 8.76
CA THR A 38 13.99 10.09 7.53
C THR A 38 13.18 11.14 6.78
N GLU A 39 13.85 12.09 6.21
CA GLU A 39 13.22 13.14 5.42
C GLU A 39 12.48 12.57 4.21
N THR A 40 13.06 11.57 3.57
CA THR A 40 12.45 10.88 2.43
C THR A 40 11.10 10.27 2.78
N ALA A 41 11.00 9.60 3.92
CA ALA A 41 9.75 8.99 4.37
C ALA A 41 8.69 10.07 4.64
N VAL A 42 9.06 11.13 5.33
CA VAL A 42 8.13 12.22 5.67
C VAL A 42 7.64 12.93 4.40
N ARG A 43 8.51 13.16 3.43
CA ARG A 43 8.12 13.74 2.14
C ARG A 43 7.10 12.87 1.41
N ARG A 44 7.30 11.55 1.43
CA ARG A 44 6.33 10.62 0.84
C ARG A 44 4.98 10.74 1.51
N TRP A 45 4.95 10.87 2.82
CA TRP A 45 3.68 11.00 3.56
C TRP A 45 2.96 12.29 3.19
N VAL A 46 3.69 13.40 3.07
CA VAL A 46 3.12 14.69 2.68
C VAL A 46 2.58 14.62 1.25
N GLU A 47 3.34 14.07 0.32
CA GLU A 47 2.92 13.90 -1.08
C GLU A 47 1.67 13.02 -1.17
N GLN A 48 1.66 11.91 -0.46
CA GLN A 48 0.51 11.02 -0.48
C GLN A 48 -0.73 11.69 0.14
N ALA A 49 -0.56 12.49 1.18
CA ALA A 49 -1.67 13.24 1.77
C ALA A 49 -2.25 14.24 0.78
N GLU A 50 -1.41 14.89 -0.02
CA GLU A 50 -1.87 15.80 -1.08
C GLU A 50 -2.65 15.04 -2.15
N ILE A 51 -2.16 13.88 -2.57
CA ILE A 51 -2.85 13.02 -3.54
C ILE A 51 -4.22 12.60 -3.00
N ASP A 52 -4.27 12.18 -1.73
CA ASP A 52 -5.51 11.72 -1.09
C ASP A 52 -6.56 12.83 -0.98
N THR A 53 -6.13 14.09 -0.91
CA THR A 53 -7.05 15.23 -0.90
C THR A 53 -7.37 15.78 -2.29
N GLY A 54 -6.84 15.13 -3.33
CA GLY A 54 -7.10 15.53 -4.72
C GLY A 54 -6.14 16.56 -5.28
N GLY A 55 -5.12 16.98 -4.51
CA GLY A 55 -4.14 17.98 -4.93
C GLY A 55 -2.89 17.42 -5.60
N GLY A 56 -2.81 16.11 -5.80
CA GLY A 56 -1.65 15.49 -6.41
C GLY A 56 -1.66 15.50 -7.93
N PRO A 57 -0.59 14.98 -8.55
CA PRO A 57 -0.50 14.88 -10.01
C PRO A 57 -1.62 14.03 -10.60
N ALA A 58 -2.03 14.35 -11.83
CA ALA A 58 -3.03 13.57 -12.55
C ALA A 58 -2.55 12.12 -12.69
N GLY A 59 -3.44 11.18 -12.41
CA GLY A 59 -3.13 9.75 -12.52
C GLY A 59 -2.48 9.12 -11.30
N ALA A 60 -2.14 9.92 -10.27
CA ALA A 60 -1.60 9.38 -9.03
C ALA A 60 -2.72 8.69 -8.23
N LEU A 61 -2.41 7.51 -7.70
CA LEU A 61 -3.38 6.72 -6.94
C LEU A 61 -3.46 7.21 -5.49
N THR A 62 -4.68 7.35 -4.97
CA THR A 62 -4.90 7.60 -3.55
C THR A 62 -4.55 6.35 -2.75
N THR A 63 -4.40 6.50 -1.43
CA THR A 63 -4.15 5.36 -0.54
C THR A 63 -5.30 4.35 -0.64
N ALA A 64 -6.54 4.83 -0.67
CA ALA A 64 -7.72 3.96 -0.80
C ALA A 64 -7.69 3.17 -2.12
N GLU A 65 -7.36 3.83 -3.21
CA GLU A 65 -7.26 3.18 -4.52
C GLU A 65 -6.15 2.13 -4.58
N ARG A 66 -5.00 2.41 -3.94
CA ARG A 66 -3.91 1.44 -3.85
C ARG A 66 -4.31 0.20 -3.06
N GLU A 67 -5.02 0.39 -1.96
CA GLU A 67 -5.52 -0.71 -1.14
C GLU A 67 -6.52 -1.56 -1.91
N GLU A 68 -7.44 -0.92 -2.61
CA GLU A 68 -8.41 -1.59 -3.45
C GLU A 68 -7.72 -2.40 -4.54
N LEU A 69 -6.74 -1.81 -5.20
CA LEU A 69 -5.96 -2.50 -6.24
C LEU A 69 -5.24 -3.72 -5.68
N ALA A 70 -4.64 -3.61 -4.50
CA ALA A 70 -3.97 -4.73 -3.86
C ALA A 70 -4.94 -5.86 -3.53
N GLN A 71 -6.13 -5.53 -3.02
CA GLN A 71 -7.17 -6.51 -2.72
C GLN A 71 -7.68 -7.20 -3.99
N LEU A 72 -7.90 -6.43 -5.05
CA LEU A 72 -8.37 -6.97 -6.32
C LEU A 72 -7.33 -7.91 -6.94
N ARG A 73 -6.06 -7.57 -6.85
CA ARG A 73 -4.97 -8.45 -7.32
C ARG A 73 -4.95 -9.77 -6.57
N LYS A 74 -5.17 -9.74 -5.26
CA LYS A 74 -5.26 -10.97 -4.44
C LYS A 74 -6.46 -11.82 -4.84
N ARG A 75 -7.60 -11.18 -5.07
CA ARG A 75 -8.83 -11.89 -5.50
C ARG A 75 -8.64 -12.54 -6.86
N VAL A 76 -8.05 -11.82 -7.81
CA VAL A 76 -7.75 -12.36 -9.14
C VAL A 76 -6.86 -13.59 -9.02
N LYS A 77 -5.81 -13.51 -8.22
CA LYS A 77 -4.88 -14.63 -8.01
C LYS A 77 -5.59 -15.85 -7.42
N THR A 78 -6.45 -15.62 -6.43
CA THR A 78 -7.25 -16.69 -5.80
C THR A 78 -8.20 -17.32 -6.81
N LEU A 79 -8.92 -16.49 -7.57
CA LEU A 79 -9.88 -16.98 -8.56
C LEU A 79 -9.18 -17.74 -9.69
N GLU A 80 -8.02 -17.30 -10.12
CA GLU A 80 -7.23 -18.02 -11.11
C GLU A 80 -6.81 -19.39 -10.61
N MET A 81 -6.39 -19.45 -9.35
CA MET A 81 -6.02 -20.72 -8.70
C MET A 81 -7.22 -21.67 -8.58
N GLU A 82 -8.36 -21.16 -8.14
CA GLU A 82 -9.58 -21.95 -8.04
C GLU A 82 -10.03 -22.47 -9.40
N ARG A 83 -9.95 -21.61 -10.42
CA ARG A 83 -10.27 -21.99 -11.81
C ARG A 83 -9.37 -23.12 -12.29
N GLU A 84 -8.08 -23.01 -12.03
CA GLU A 84 -7.12 -24.05 -12.41
C GLU A 84 -7.40 -25.37 -11.72
N ILE A 85 -7.70 -25.33 -10.42
CA ILE A 85 -8.05 -26.53 -9.65
C ILE A 85 -9.30 -27.18 -10.22
N LEU A 86 -10.35 -26.39 -10.50
CA LEU A 86 -11.60 -26.89 -11.07
C LEU A 86 -11.41 -27.51 -12.45
N GLN A 87 -10.58 -26.87 -13.28
CA GLN A 87 -10.27 -27.40 -14.62
C GLN A 87 -9.56 -28.76 -14.52
N LYS A 88 -8.62 -28.89 -13.61
CA LYS A 88 -7.91 -30.17 -13.40
C LYS A 88 -8.84 -31.25 -12.85
N ALA A 89 -9.70 -30.88 -11.91
CA ALA A 89 -10.66 -31.80 -11.35
C ALA A 89 -11.66 -32.28 -12.41
N THR A 90 -12.15 -31.37 -13.25
CA THR A 90 -13.07 -31.68 -14.34
C THR A 90 -12.41 -32.63 -15.35
N ALA A 91 -11.17 -32.35 -15.74
CA ALA A 91 -10.41 -33.19 -16.66
C ALA A 91 -10.22 -34.59 -16.07
N PHE A 92 -9.93 -34.68 -14.78
CA PHE A 92 -9.77 -35.96 -14.09
C PHE A 92 -11.06 -36.78 -14.11
N VAL A 93 -12.19 -36.15 -13.77
CA VAL A 93 -13.50 -36.80 -13.77
C VAL A 93 -13.89 -37.31 -15.17
N CYS A 94 -13.68 -36.48 -16.19
CA CYS A 94 -13.95 -36.87 -17.59
C CYS A 94 -13.08 -38.06 -18.01
N HIS A 95 -11.83 -38.07 -17.61
CA HIS A 95 -10.91 -39.19 -17.92
C HIS A 95 -11.37 -40.49 -17.23
N GLU A 96 -11.77 -40.38 -15.98
CA GLU A 96 -12.31 -41.56 -15.23
C GLU A 96 -13.58 -42.11 -15.85
N SER A 97 -14.47 -41.27 -16.34
CA SER A 97 -15.73 -41.69 -16.93
C SER A 97 -15.55 -42.31 -18.32
N GLU A 98 -14.44 -42.16 -18.97
CA GLU A 98 -14.13 -42.75 -20.28
C GLU A 98 -13.62 -44.19 -20.21
N ARG A 99 -13.36 -44.73 -19.05
CA ARG A 99 -12.90 -46.09 -18.88
C ARG A 99 -13.99 -47.12 -19.21
#